data_9522005b44eabf1fd30069aa39c3d9f1
#
_entry.id   9522005b44eabf1fd30069aa39c3d9f1
#
_cell.length_a   1.000
_cell.length_b   1.000
_cell.length_c   1.000
_cell.angle_alpha   90.00
_cell.angle_beta   90.00
_cell.angle_gamma   90.00
#
_symmetry.space_group_name_H-M   'P 1'
#
loop_
_entity.id
_entity.type
_entity.pdbx_description
1 polymer ?
#
loop_
_entity_poly.entity_id
_entity_poly.type
_entity_poly.pdbx_seq_one_letter_code
_entity_poly.pdbx_strand_id
1 'polypeptide(L)'
;MCARSWTVSPFCTAIAIGRISSLATGATITPPTGPGYTLARDSKDQQDFKLLDMPAGRSLSFEGSPDGVASAVLGFTFDDVAKADQFDFSRAPQSVTHTFDGLDMTVKIATRGQEHWATISAATTNPMVQAEADAINAKVGGWAYKLPEMKMEQLVATRETLLKPPGGPAGN
;
A
#
# COMPACT_ATOMS: atom_id res chain seq x y z
N MET A 1 4.34 2.44 -29.33
CA MET A 1 5.04 1.22 -29.79
C MET A 1 6.34 1.10 -29.01
N CYS A 2 6.33 0.44 -27.85
CA CYS A 2 7.54 0.05 -27.14
C CYS A 2 7.71 -1.45 -27.33
N ALA A 3 8.36 -1.83 -28.42
CA ALA A 3 8.65 -3.22 -28.73
C ALA A 3 10.17 -3.42 -28.72
N ARG A 4 10.60 -4.38 -27.90
CA ARG A 4 11.86 -5.12 -28.03
C ARG A 4 13.18 -4.37 -27.78
N SER A 5 13.44 -3.97 -26.55
CA SER A 5 14.79 -4.03 -25.99
C SER A 5 14.67 -3.95 -24.46
N TRP A 6 15.20 -4.91 -23.74
CA TRP A 6 15.24 -5.03 -22.29
C TRP A 6 16.29 -4.07 -21.69
N THR A 7 16.19 -2.81 -22.02
CA THR A 7 16.85 -1.74 -21.28
C THR A 7 15.75 -0.96 -20.60
N VAL A 8 15.63 -1.13 -19.27
CA VAL A 8 14.73 -0.35 -18.43
C VAL A 8 15.04 1.14 -18.67
N SER A 9 14.17 1.81 -19.41
CA SER A 9 14.31 3.24 -19.60
C SER A 9 14.07 3.93 -18.26
N PRO A 10 14.94 4.83 -17.80
CA PRO A 10 14.79 5.52 -16.50
C PRO A 10 13.53 6.37 -16.39
N PHE A 11 12.69 6.40 -17.43
CA PHE A 11 11.43 7.15 -17.48
C PHE A 11 10.18 6.33 -17.12
N CYS A 12 10.28 5.05 -16.77
CA CYS A 12 9.13 4.20 -16.39
C CYS A 12 9.10 3.85 -14.89
N THR A 13 9.65 4.68 -14.02
CA THR A 13 9.84 4.37 -12.59
C THR A 13 8.63 4.68 -11.71
N ALA A 14 7.51 5.16 -12.26
CA ALA A 14 6.33 5.47 -11.46
C ALA A 14 5.06 5.01 -12.18
N ILE A 15 4.25 4.20 -11.51
CA ILE A 15 2.88 3.96 -11.92
C ILE A 15 2.08 5.16 -11.45
N ALA A 16 1.66 6.02 -12.38
CA ALA A 16 0.80 7.16 -12.06
C ALA A 16 -0.59 6.63 -11.66
N ILE A 17 -0.77 6.37 -10.38
CA ILE A 17 -2.06 6.08 -9.74
C ILE A 17 -2.69 7.44 -9.32
N GLY A 18 -2.76 8.36 -10.28
CA GLY A 18 -2.83 9.82 -10.03
C GLY A 18 -4.11 10.37 -9.40
N ARG A 19 -5.18 9.58 -9.18
CA ARG A 19 -6.42 10.08 -8.54
C ARG A 19 -6.67 9.51 -7.15
N ILE A 20 -5.97 8.48 -6.76
CA ILE A 20 -6.23 7.76 -5.49
C ILE A 20 -5.85 8.59 -4.27
N SER A 21 -4.90 9.52 -4.39
CA SER A 21 -4.35 10.27 -3.26
C SER A 21 -5.37 11.15 -2.52
N SER A 22 -6.24 11.83 -3.25
CA SER A 22 -7.26 12.69 -2.63
C SER A 22 -8.51 11.91 -2.20
N LEU A 23 -8.68 10.67 -2.67
CA LEU A 23 -9.87 9.87 -2.49
C LEU A 23 -9.71 8.71 -1.49
N ALA A 24 -8.50 8.45 -0.96
CA ALA A 24 -8.31 7.39 0.02
C ALA A 24 -9.14 7.63 1.29
N THR A 25 -9.97 6.67 1.68
CA THR A 25 -10.71 6.66 2.96
C THR A 25 -9.91 6.00 4.06
N GLY A 26 -9.01 5.07 3.69
CA GLY A 26 -8.25 4.28 4.64
C GLY A 26 -7.44 3.18 3.98
N ALA A 27 -6.83 2.37 4.81
CA ALA A 27 -6.09 1.20 4.38
C ALA A 27 -6.25 0.05 5.38
N THR A 28 -6.39 -1.15 4.87
CA THR A 28 -6.34 -2.39 5.66
C THR A 28 -5.00 -3.07 5.39
N ILE A 29 -4.20 -3.24 6.44
CA ILE A 29 -2.86 -3.79 6.37
C ILE A 29 -2.84 -5.18 7.00
N THR A 30 -2.32 -6.15 6.26
CA THR A 30 -1.97 -7.48 6.77
C THR A 30 -0.45 -7.60 6.72
N PRO A 31 0.24 -7.32 7.84
CA PRO A 31 1.70 -7.34 7.87
C PRO A 31 2.26 -8.77 7.82
N PRO A 32 3.55 -8.96 7.56
CA PRO A 32 4.18 -10.28 7.56
C PRO A 32 4.16 -10.95 8.93
N THR A 33 4.10 -10.16 10.00
CA THR A 33 4.05 -10.61 11.40
C THR A 33 3.08 -9.77 12.21
N GLY A 34 2.41 -10.39 13.18
CA GLY A 34 1.44 -9.71 14.03
C GLY A 34 0.03 -9.61 13.44
N PRO A 35 -0.91 -9.02 14.17
CA PRO A 35 -2.29 -8.86 13.71
C PRO A 35 -2.41 -7.81 12.61
N GLY A 36 -3.32 -8.04 11.68
CA GLY A 36 -3.78 -7.01 10.75
C GLY A 36 -4.44 -5.85 11.48
N TYR A 37 -4.51 -4.69 10.81
CA TYR A 37 -5.15 -3.49 11.37
C TYR A 37 -5.71 -2.60 10.25
N THR A 38 -6.58 -1.67 10.63
CA THR A 38 -7.23 -0.77 9.70
C THR A 38 -6.96 0.69 10.07
N LEU A 39 -6.60 1.46 9.09
CA LEU A 39 -6.48 2.92 9.15
C LEU A 39 -7.68 3.54 8.41
N ALA A 40 -8.28 4.60 8.95
CA ALA A 40 -9.38 5.27 8.29
C ALA A 40 -9.40 6.77 8.60
N ARG A 41 -10.04 7.53 7.71
CA ARG A 41 -10.44 8.92 7.93
C ARG A 41 -11.90 9.11 7.54
N ASP A 42 -12.60 9.98 8.25
CA ASP A 42 -14.05 10.13 8.14
C ASP A 42 -14.46 11.00 6.93
N SER A 43 -13.58 11.88 6.46
CA SER A 43 -13.86 12.77 5.32
C SER A 43 -12.63 13.06 4.48
N LYS A 44 -12.84 13.55 3.25
CA LYS A 44 -11.78 13.99 2.32
C LYS A 44 -10.99 15.19 2.86
N ASP A 45 -11.62 16.00 3.71
CA ASP A 45 -11.04 17.23 4.28
C ASP A 45 -10.13 16.92 5.48
N GLN A 46 -10.24 15.72 6.05
CA GLN A 46 -9.31 15.25 7.07
C GLN A 46 -7.99 14.83 6.42
N GLN A 47 -6.88 15.32 6.95
CA GLN A 47 -5.55 14.95 6.50
C GLN A 47 -5.04 13.70 7.21
N ASP A 48 -5.37 13.55 8.49
CA ASP A 48 -4.83 12.49 9.35
C ASP A 48 -5.72 11.24 9.35
N PHE A 49 -5.08 10.08 9.26
CA PHE A 49 -5.74 8.79 9.41
C PHE A 49 -5.72 8.33 10.87
N LYS A 50 -6.79 7.68 11.29
CA LYS A 50 -6.92 7.09 12.62
C LYS A 50 -6.67 5.58 12.55
N LEU A 51 -6.00 5.04 13.54
CA LEU A 51 -5.93 3.60 13.77
C LEU A 51 -7.22 3.15 14.44
N LEU A 52 -8.04 2.35 13.75
CA LEU A 52 -9.35 1.93 14.27
C LEU A 52 -9.22 0.92 15.43
N ASP A 53 -8.23 0.04 15.36
CA ASP A 53 -8.00 -1.02 16.36
C ASP A 53 -6.91 -0.61 17.37
N MET A 54 -7.03 0.59 17.94
CA MET A 54 -6.08 1.07 18.96
C MET A 54 -6.13 0.19 20.20
N PRO A 55 -5.04 -0.45 20.62
CA PRO A 55 -5.03 -1.24 21.84
C PRO A 55 -5.23 -0.37 23.09
N ALA A 56 -5.97 -0.89 24.06
CA ALA A 56 -6.23 -0.17 25.30
C ALA A 56 -4.91 0.24 25.99
N GLY A 57 -4.83 1.50 26.43
CA GLY A 57 -3.66 2.03 27.12
C GLY A 57 -2.45 2.30 26.22
N ARG A 58 -2.58 2.19 24.90
CA ARG A 58 -1.54 2.56 23.93
C ARG A 58 -1.87 3.89 23.26
N SER A 59 -0.86 4.55 22.75
CA SER A 59 -1.00 5.78 21.96
C SER A 59 -0.10 5.73 20.72
N LEU A 60 -0.42 6.53 19.73
CA LEU A 60 0.41 6.67 18.54
C LEU A 60 1.80 7.20 18.90
N SER A 61 2.82 6.77 18.16
CA SER A 61 4.20 7.26 18.30
C SER A 61 4.29 8.76 18.06
N PHE A 62 3.53 9.26 17.07
CA PHE A 62 3.26 10.67 16.80
C PHE A 62 1.94 10.78 16.01
N GLU A 63 1.34 11.96 15.95
CA GLU A 63 -0.01 12.17 15.41
C GLU A 63 -0.17 11.68 13.96
N GLY A 64 0.76 11.97 13.07
CA GLY A 64 0.75 11.54 11.66
C GLY A 64 1.35 10.14 11.38
N SER A 65 1.62 9.32 12.42
CA SER A 65 2.26 8.01 12.19
C SER A 65 1.44 7.06 11.29
N PRO A 66 0.10 7.09 11.24
CA PRO A 66 -0.68 6.28 10.31
C PRO A 66 -0.64 6.76 8.86
N ASP A 67 -0.38 8.06 8.62
CA ASP A 67 -0.54 8.69 7.29
C ASP A 67 0.45 8.16 6.27
N GLY A 68 1.70 7.93 6.70
CA GLY A 68 2.73 7.34 5.86
C GLY A 68 2.36 5.95 5.34
N VAL A 69 1.69 5.15 6.16
CA VAL A 69 1.22 3.81 5.81
C VAL A 69 -0.03 3.88 4.93
N ALA A 70 -1.04 4.67 5.31
CA ALA A 70 -2.28 4.81 4.56
C ALA A 70 -2.05 5.39 3.15
N SER A 71 -1.03 6.25 3.01
CA SER A 71 -0.65 6.84 1.72
C SER A 71 0.46 6.09 0.98
N ALA A 72 0.95 4.98 1.50
CA ALA A 72 2.10 4.28 0.94
C ALA A 72 1.90 3.79 -0.51
N VAL A 73 0.66 3.45 -0.91
CA VAL A 73 0.33 3.07 -2.28
C VAL A 73 0.40 4.26 -3.24
N LEU A 74 0.32 5.48 -2.71
CA LEU A 74 0.42 6.71 -3.47
C LEU A 74 1.90 6.97 -3.80
N GLY A 75 2.17 7.42 -5.03
CA GLY A 75 3.56 7.58 -5.45
C GLY A 75 4.35 6.27 -5.44
N PHE A 76 3.72 5.20 -5.93
CA PHE A 76 4.34 3.89 -6.02
C PHE A 76 5.58 3.96 -6.92
N THR A 77 6.74 3.73 -6.33
CA THR A 77 8.03 3.67 -7.02
C THR A 77 8.59 2.25 -6.98
N PHE A 78 9.34 1.88 -7.99
CA PHE A 78 9.95 0.56 -8.10
C PHE A 78 11.30 0.64 -8.82
N ASP A 79 12.19 -0.31 -8.55
CA ASP A 79 13.54 -0.36 -9.10
C ASP A 79 13.62 -1.26 -10.33
N ASP A 80 12.75 -2.28 -10.42
CA ASP A 80 12.77 -3.27 -11.50
C ASP A 80 11.38 -3.90 -11.68
N VAL A 81 11.19 -4.63 -12.80
CA VAL A 81 9.93 -5.30 -13.17
C VAL A 81 10.21 -6.72 -13.64
N ALA A 82 9.42 -7.67 -13.15
CA ALA A 82 9.48 -9.08 -13.55
C ALA A 82 8.07 -9.65 -13.78
N LYS A 83 7.97 -10.86 -14.29
CA LYS A 83 6.69 -11.58 -14.38
C LYS A 83 6.25 -12.03 -13.00
N ALA A 84 4.97 -11.80 -12.68
CA ALA A 84 4.40 -12.13 -11.37
C ALA A 84 4.42 -13.65 -11.08
N ASP A 85 4.34 -14.49 -12.10
CA ASP A 85 4.38 -15.96 -12.00
C ASP A 85 5.70 -16.53 -11.47
N GLN A 86 6.75 -15.70 -11.41
CA GLN A 86 8.05 -16.06 -10.83
C GLN A 86 8.09 -15.98 -9.29
N PHE A 87 7.03 -15.51 -8.66
CA PHE A 87 6.94 -15.25 -7.22
C PHE A 87 5.69 -15.89 -6.62
N ASP A 88 5.78 -16.30 -5.34
CA ASP A 88 4.62 -16.82 -4.60
C ASP A 88 3.99 -15.70 -3.75
N PHE A 89 2.78 -15.31 -4.11
CA PHE A 89 1.97 -14.34 -3.40
C PHE A 89 0.82 -14.97 -2.59
N SER A 90 0.78 -16.29 -2.43
CA SER A 90 -0.35 -17.01 -1.81
C SER A 90 -0.54 -16.65 -0.33
N ARG A 91 0.54 -16.40 0.39
CA ARG A 91 0.56 -15.98 1.81
C ARG A 91 1.28 -14.66 2.03
N ALA A 92 1.34 -13.87 0.98
CA ALA A 92 2.06 -12.60 1.01
C ALA A 92 1.38 -11.59 1.95
N PRO A 93 2.14 -10.82 2.72
CA PRO A 93 1.64 -9.63 3.37
C PRO A 93 1.03 -8.68 2.33
N GLN A 94 0.00 -7.95 2.74
CA GLN A 94 -0.72 -7.09 1.82
C GLN A 94 -1.20 -5.79 2.46
N SER A 95 -1.33 -4.78 1.64
CA SER A 95 -2.00 -3.52 1.94
C SER A 95 -3.15 -3.32 0.96
N VAL A 96 -4.34 -3.02 1.47
CA VAL A 96 -5.52 -2.67 0.67
C VAL A 96 -5.87 -1.23 0.98
N THR A 97 -5.74 -0.35 0.01
CA THR A 97 -6.15 1.06 0.13
C THR A 97 -7.57 1.20 -0.40
N HIS A 98 -8.45 1.75 0.42
CA HIS A 98 -9.84 2.01 0.12
C HIS A 98 -10.04 3.46 -0.28
N THR A 99 -10.95 3.74 -1.22
CA THR A 99 -11.27 5.10 -1.66
C THR A 99 -12.72 5.46 -1.42
N PHE A 100 -13.04 6.77 -1.35
CA PHE A 100 -14.41 7.28 -1.13
C PHE A 100 -15.37 6.94 -2.28
N ASP A 101 -14.88 6.68 -3.47
CA ASP A 101 -15.68 6.26 -4.62
C ASP A 101 -15.82 4.74 -4.75
N GLY A 102 -15.23 3.98 -3.81
CA GLY A 102 -15.38 2.52 -3.72
C GLY A 102 -14.38 1.73 -4.57
N LEU A 103 -13.24 2.34 -4.95
CA LEU A 103 -12.11 1.62 -5.54
C LEU A 103 -11.18 1.09 -4.45
N ASP A 104 -10.85 -0.18 -4.51
CA ASP A 104 -9.91 -0.86 -3.63
C ASP A 104 -8.63 -1.19 -4.40
N MET A 105 -7.49 -0.72 -3.89
CA MET A 105 -6.17 -1.02 -4.43
C MET A 105 -5.44 -1.99 -3.51
N THR A 106 -5.16 -3.19 -4.02
CA THR A 106 -4.43 -4.21 -3.27
C THR A 106 -2.98 -4.30 -3.76
N VAL A 107 -2.05 -4.21 -2.83
CA VAL A 107 -0.62 -4.48 -3.04
C VAL A 107 -0.24 -5.70 -2.20
N LYS A 108 0.26 -6.76 -2.84
CA LYS A 108 0.81 -7.95 -2.17
C LYS A 108 2.31 -7.98 -2.36
N ILE A 109 3.07 -8.36 -1.32
CA ILE A 109 4.53 -8.32 -1.34
C ILE A 109 5.09 -9.71 -1.10
N ALA A 110 5.84 -10.25 -2.07
CA ALA A 110 6.64 -11.46 -1.94
C ALA A 110 8.10 -11.12 -1.72
N THR A 111 8.79 -11.88 -0.87
CA THR A 111 10.23 -11.74 -0.62
C THR A 111 10.97 -12.88 -1.27
N ARG A 112 12.04 -12.54 -2.02
CA ARG A 112 12.97 -13.49 -2.63
C ARG A 112 14.41 -13.09 -2.27
N GLY A 113 15.00 -13.81 -1.31
CA GLY A 113 16.30 -13.41 -0.75
C GLY A 113 16.17 -12.11 0.04
N GLN A 114 16.85 -11.06 -0.40
CA GLN A 114 16.78 -9.72 0.17
C GLN A 114 15.92 -8.75 -0.67
N GLU A 115 15.30 -9.26 -1.72
CA GLU A 115 14.48 -8.45 -2.62
C GLU A 115 12.99 -8.59 -2.29
N HIS A 116 12.29 -7.46 -2.35
CA HIS A 116 10.84 -7.38 -2.14
C HIS A 116 10.15 -7.06 -3.47
N TRP A 117 9.21 -7.91 -3.85
CA TRP A 117 8.49 -7.81 -5.11
C TRP A 117 7.01 -7.68 -4.86
N ALA A 118 6.37 -6.69 -5.46
CA ALA A 118 4.96 -6.40 -5.25
C ALA A 118 4.13 -6.64 -6.50
N THR A 119 2.94 -7.20 -6.34
CA THR A 119 1.88 -7.11 -7.33
C THR A 119 0.87 -6.06 -6.91
N ILE A 120 0.23 -5.43 -7.91
CA ILE A 120 -0.83 -4.45 -7.72
C ILE A 120 -2.07 -4.96 -8.42
N SER A 121 -3.23 -4.79 -7.80
CA SER A 121 -4.53 -5.04 -8.40
C SER A 121 -5.56 -4.03 -7.91
N ALA A 122 -6.55 -3.75 -8.73
CA ALA A 122 -7.68 -2.89 -8.40
C ALA A 122 -8.97 -3.69 -8.45
N ALA A 123 -9.88 -3.44 -7.50
CA ALA A 123 -11.20 -4.01 -7.44
C ALA A 123 -12.23 -2.96 -7.04
N THR A 124 -13.49 -3.15 -7.38
CA THR A 124 -14.57 -2.27 -6.96
C THR A 124 -15.90 -3.00 -7.00
N THR A 125 -16.82 -2.58 -6.15
CA THR A 125 -18.25 -2.95 -6.22
C THR A 125 -19.11 -1.82 -6.79
N ASN A 126 -18.50 -0.66 -7.07
CA ASN A 126 -19.17 0.50 -7.63
C ASN A 126 -19.03 0.50 -9.16
N PRO A 127 -20.13 0.33 -9.94
CA PRO A 127 -20.08 0.32 -11.40
C PRO A 127 -19.52 1.61 -12.03
N MET A 128 -19.60 2.74 -11.30
CA MET A 128 -19.12 4.03 -11.79
C MET A 128 -17.60 4.09 -11.95
N VAL A 129 -16.86 3.29 -11.19
CA VAL A 129 -15.39 3.23 -11.23
C VAL A 129 -14.84 1.89 -11.74
N GLN A 130 -15.73 1.01 -12.24
CA GLN A 130 -15.32 -0.28 -12.81
C GLN A 130 -14.32 -0.12 -13.96
N ALA A 131 -14.59 0.81 -14.87
CA ALA A 131 -13.68 1.08 -16.00
C ALA A 131 -12.28 1.55 -15.55
N GLU A 132 -12.18 2.25 -14.41
CA GLU A 132 -10.90 2.66 -13.82
C GLU A 132 -10.16 1.45 -13.23
N ALA A 133 -10.86 0.59 -12.50
CA ALA A 133 -10.28 -0.66 -11.97
C ALA A 133 -9.75 -1.55 -13.11
N ASP A 134 -10.51 -1.71 -14.18
CA ASP A 134 -10.11 -2.50 -15.35
C ASP A 134 -8.90 -1.90 -16.06
N ALA A 135 -8.86 -0.58 -16.21
CA ALA A 135 -7.74 0.13 -16.82
C ALA A 135 -6.45 0.02 -15.98
N ILE A 136 -6.55 0.04 -14.65
CA ILE A 136 -5.42 -0.20 -13.76
C ILE A 136 -4.93 -1.64 -13.94
N ASN A 137 -5.82 -2.63 -13.82
CA ASN A 137 -5.48 -4.05 -13.95
C ASN A 137 -4.87 -4.39 -15.32
N ALA A 138 -5.32 -3.76 -16.39
CA ALA A 138 -4.76 -3.93 -17.72
C ALA A 138 -3.30 -3.45 -17.82
N LYS A 139 -2.92 -2.44 -17.03
CA LYS A 139 -1.55 -1.90 -17.00
C LYS A 139 -0.62 -2.72 -16.12
N VAL A 140 -1.09 -3.14 -14.94
CA VAL A 140 -0.23 -3.73 -13.90
C VAL A 140 -0.38 -5.26 -13.80
N GLY A 141 -1.40 -5.84 -14.40
CA GLY A 141 -1.69 -7.27 -14.30
C GLY A 141 -0.58 -8.14 -14.89
N GLY A 142 -0.24 -9.23 -14.20
CA GLY A 142 0.79 -10.17 -14.60
C GLY A 142 2.24 -9.71 -14.36
N TRP A 143 2.43 -8.54 -13.74
CA TRP A 143 3.73 -7.99 -13.41
C TRP A 143 3.97 -7.92 -11.91
N ALA A 144 5.21 -8.14 -11.50
CA ALA A 144 5.74 -7.89 -10.17
C ALA A 144 6.78 -6.77 -10.25
N TYR A 145 6.77 -5.88 -9.27
CA TYR A 145 7.58 -4.68 -9.20
C TYR A 145 8.53 -4.79 -8.02
N LYS A 146 9.83 -4.64 -8.26
CA LYS A 146 10.83 -4.63 -7.20
C LYS A 146 10.73 -3.34 -6.41
N LEU A 147 10.46 -3.46 -5.11
CA LEU A 147 10.30 -2.32 -4.21
C LEU A 147 11.62 -1.91 -3.57
N PRO A 148 11.88 -0.59 -3.45
CA PRO A 148 12.85 -0.10 -2.48
C PRO A 148 12.43 -0.52 -1.06
N GLU A 149 13.41 -0.82 -0.20
CA GLU A 149 13.17 -1.31 1.17
C GLU A 149 12.25 -0.37 1.98
N MET A 150 12.50 0.94 1.91
CA MET A 150 11.68 1.96 2.57
C MET A 150 10.21 1.89 2.13
N LYS A 151 9.93 1.61 0.85
CA LYS A 151 8.57 1.50 0.33
C LYS A 151 7.88 0.22 0.84
N MET A 152 8.62 -0.88 0.93
CA MET A 152 8.12 -2.12 1.50
C MET A 152 7.73 -1.93 2.97
N GLU A 153 8.61 -1.32 3.78
CA GLU A 153 8.35 -1.03 5.19
C GLU A 153 7.09 -0.19 5.39
N GLN A 154 6.87 0.82 4.55
CA GLN A 154 5.66 1.64 4.60
C GLN A 154 4.38 0.86 4.26
N LEU A 155 4.43 0.01 3.21
CA LEU A 155 3.25 -0.71 2.72
C LEU A 155 2.74 -1.78 3.69
N VAL A 156 3.62 -2.41 4.44
CA VAL A 156 3.29 -3.53 5.35
C VAL A 156 3.84 -3.32 6.76
N ALA A 157 3.93 -2.07 7.19
CA ALA A 157 4.30 -1.71 8.56
C ALA A 157 3.47 -2.53 9.57
N THR A 158 4.10 -2.95 10.65
CA THR A 158 3.36 -3.60 11.73
C THR A 158 2.62 -2.56 12.57
N ARG A 159 1.50 -2.94 13.20
CA ARG A 159 0.77 -2.02 14.09
C ARG A 159 1.67 -1.45 15.19
N GLU A 160 2.61 -2.23 15.70
CA GLU A 160 3.53 -1.82 16.75
C GLU A 160 4.44 -0.66 16.36
N THR A 161 4.81 -0.53 15.08
CA THR A 161 5.63 0.59 14.59
C THR A 161 4.89 1.93 14.63
N LEU A 162 3.56 1.91 14.62
CA LEU A 162 2.71 3.10 14.73
C LEU A 162 2.52 3.56 16.18
N LEU A 163 2.82 2.70 17.16
CA LEU A 163 2.53 2.91 18.57
C LEU A 163 3.78 3.26 19.36
N LYS A 164 3.61 4.06 20.41
CA LYS A 164 4.68 4.26 21.40
C LYS A 164 5.06 2.92 22.04
N PRO A 165 6.35 2.70 22.36
CA PRO A 165 6.78 1.53 23.11
C PRO A 165 5.97 1.37 24.40
N PRO A 166 5.65 0.13 24.83
CA PRO A 166 4.98 -0.08 26.11
C PRO A 166 5.88 0.43 27.24
N GLY A 167 5.35 1.30 28.11
CA GLY A 167 6.08 1.89 29.24
C GLY A 167 6.76 3.23 28.98
N GLY A 168 6.59 3.84 27.82
CA GLY A 168 7.00 5.24 27.58
C GLY A 168 6.14 6.23 28.40
N PRO A 169 6.72 7.35 28.89
CA PRO A 169 5.96 8.34 29.64
C PRO A 169 4.78 8.84 28.80
N ALA A 170 3.58 8.87 29.41
CA ALA A 170 2.45 9.54 28.82
C ALA A 170 2.87 11.01 28.60
N GLY A 171 2.93 11.43 27.35
CA GLY A 171 3.24 12.81 27.01
C GLY A 171 2.18 13.73 27.65
N ASN A 172 2.67 14.67 28.43
CA ASN A 172 1.90 15.74 29.05
C ASN A 172 1.52 16.75 27.98
#